data_e5ff2076057ca74af4470b2dd52ad880
#
_entry.id   e5ff2076057ca74af4470b2dd52ad880
#
_cell.length_a   1.000
_cell.length_b   1.000
_cell.length_c   1.000
_cell.angle_alpha   90.00
_cell.angle_beta   90.00
_cell.angle_gamma   90.00
#
_symmetry.space_group_name_H-M   'P 1'
#
loop_
_entity.id
_entity.type
_entity.pdbx_description
1 polymer ?
#
loop_
_entity_poly.entity_id
_entity_poly.type
_entity_poly.pdbx_seq_one_letter_code
_entity_poly.pdbx_strand_id
1 'polypeptide(L)'
;EISKGTKVAVLADDTRMRLEQYYSYAYAGEMKAGQKVQVSIPALMTTVEGTVEAVHMVSRITPEGSKLFSAEIVIPNEGVLAKDMVATATTIVNGDTVYPYEAAKLQYYRVGDLNSTVSGTVISSNLVDYLAVTPGQVLVRIDGEDSETEIFTAQQNLEEAQKKLEAAQKNLDNCNAVAPISGQVIGLSVTPGQELQANSTLVTVSDTSTVTV
;
A
#
# COMPACT_ATOMS: atom_id res chain seq x y z
N GLU A 1 20.47 -3.13 17.70
CA GLU A 1 20.51 -2.88 16.24
C GLU A 1 19.50 -3.76 15.53
N ILE A 2 18.95 -3.26 14.45
CA ILE A 2 17.99 -3.96 13.60
C ILE A 2 18.45 -3.79 12.14
N SER A 3 18.35 -4.84 11.36
CA SER A 3 18.69 -4.79 9.93
C SER A 3 17.42 -4.62 9.08
N LYS A 4 17.57 -4.04 7.90
CA LYS A 4 16.50 -3.96 6.92
C LYS A 4 15.93 -5.36 6.63
N GLY A 5 14.61 -5.47 6.63
CA GLY A 5 13.90 -6.74 6.47
C GLY A 5 13.70 -7.54 7.76
N THR A 6 14.29 -7.13 8.89
CA THR A 6 14.05 -7.81 10.17
C THR A 6 12.59 -7.66 10.56
N LYS A 7 11.97 -8.78 10.92
CA LYS A 7 10.59 -8.82 11.42
C LYS A 7 10.52 -8.20 12.82
N VAL A 8 9.73 -7.14 12.94
CA VAL A 8 9.56 -6.34 14.16
C VAL A 8 8.33 -6.79 14.95
N ALA A 9 7.24 -7.06 14.24
CA ALA A 9 5.98 -7.48 14.84
C ALA A 9 5.16 -8.30 13.86
N VAL A 10 4.13 -8.97 14.38
CA VAL A 10 3.06 -9.57 13.59
C VAL A 10 1.78 -8.80 13.91
N LEU A 11 1.13 -8.30 12.88
CA LEU A 11 -0.16 -7.62 13.00
C LEU A 11 -1.25 -8.58 12.56
N ALA A 12 -2.30 -8.70 13.35
CA ALA A 12 -3.46 -9.52 13.04
C ALA A 12 -4.72 -8.67 13.03
N ASP A 13 -5.56 -8.85 12.00
CA ASP A 13 -6.93 -8.33 12.00
C ASP A 13 -7.80 -9.30 12.79
N ASP A 14 -8.19 -8.90 13.98
CA ASP A 14 -9.04 -9.65 14.90
C ASP A 14 -10.50 -9.14 14.90
N THR A 15 -10.83 -8.13 14.11
CA THR A 15 -12.22 -7.64 13.95
C THR A 15 -13.15 -8.68 13.34
N ARG A 16 -12.55 -9.65 12.66
CA ARG A 16 -13.22 -10.80 12.04
C ARG A 16 -12.35 -12.04 12.24
N MET A 17 -13.00 -13.18 12.32
CA MET A 17 -12.33 -14.46 12.35
C MET A 17 -12.64 -15.25 11.08
N ARG A 18 -11.70 -16.07 10.66
CA ARG A 18 -11.83 -16.97 9.52
C ARG A 18 -11.91 -18.41 10.04
N LEU A 19 -12.81 -19.18 9.45
CA LEU A 19 -13.00 -20.60 9.72
C LEU A 19 -13.01 -21.32 8.37
N GLU A 20 -12.09 -22.24 8.15
CA GLU A 20 -12.11 -23.14 7.00
C GLU A 20 -12.65 -24.49 7.43
N GLN A 21 -13.70 -24.95 6.77
CA GLN A 21 -14.31 -26.25 7.07
C GLN A 21 -14.59 -27.06 5.81
N TYR A 22 -14.60 -28.37 5.98
CA TYR A 22 -14.82 -29.34 4.92
C TYR A 22 -16.23 -29.91 4.99
N TYR A 23 -16.88 -29.99 3.83
CA TYR A 23 -18.25 -30.48 3.68
C TYR A 23 -18.30 -31.61 2.64
N SER A 24 -19.34 -32.45 2.74
CA SER A 24 -19.54 -33.50 1.76
C SER A 24 -19.69 -32.93 0.35
N TYR A 25 -18.97 -33.52 -0.59
CA TYR A 25 -19.02 -33.10 -2.01
C TYR A 25 -20.42 -33.16 -2.64
N ALA A 26 -21.35 -33.90 -2.01
CA ALA A 26 -22.76 -33.92 -2.41
C ALA A 26 -23.40 -32.52 -2.43
N TYR A 27 -22.91 -31.59 -1.60
CA TYR A 27 -23.42 -30.21 -1.51
C TYR A 27 -22.57 -29.17 -2.25
N ALA A 28 -21.55 -29.61 -3.01
CA ALA A 28 -20.56 -28.72 -3.63
C ALA A 28 -21.14 -27.70 -4.62
N GLY A 29 -22.25 -28.04 -5.28
CA GLY A 29 -22.94 -27.14 -6.21
C GLY A 29 -23.95 -26.18 -5.55
N GLU A 30 -24.26 -26.39 -4.31
CA GLU A 30 -25.36 -25.74 -3.61
C GLU A 30 -24.89 -24.72 -2.56
N MET A 31 -23.72 -24.94 -1.97
CA MET A 31 -23.07 -23.97 -1.09
C MET A 31 -22.40 -22.87 -1.91
N LYS A 32 -22.71 -21.61 -1.62
CA LYS A 32 -22.24 -20.44 -2.40
C LYS A 32 -21.70 -19.35 -1.49
N ALA A 33 -20.77 -18.54 -2.03
CA ALA A 33 -20.34 -17.32 -1.39
C ALA A 33 -21.53 -16.38 -1.12
N GLY A 34 -21.50 -15.70 0.03
CA GLY A 34 -22.56 -14.86 0.55
C GLY A 34 -23.64 -15.59 1.37
N GLN A 35 -23.63 -16.91 1.40
CA GLN A 35 -24.60 -17.70 2.18
C GLN A 35 -24.33 -17.55 3.68
N LYS A 36 -25.40 -17.41 4.47
CA LYS A 36 -25.37 -17.34 5.93
C LYS A 36 -25.23 -18.73 6.53
N VAL A 37 -24.41 -18.84 7.56
CA VAL A 37 -24.17 -20.06 8.30
C VAL A 37 -24.27 -19.82 9.80
N GLN A 38 -24.64 -20.83 10.56
CA GLN A 38 -24.68 -20.79 12.02
C GLN A 38 -23.40 -21.43 12.55
N VAL A 39 -22.58 -20.63 13.26
CA VAL A 39 -21.30 -21.09 13.79
C VAL A 39 -21.41 -21.30 15.28
N SER A 40 -21.39 -22.55 15.70
CA SER A 40 -21.37 -22.95 17.11
C SER A 40 -19.94 -22.91 17.64
N ILE A 41 -19.75 -22.27 18.78
CA ILE A 41 -18.45 -22.12 19.47
C ILE A 41 -18.62 -22.67 20.89
N PRO A 42 -18.28 -23.94 21.12
CA PRO A 42 -18.52 -24.61 22.40
C PRO A 42 -17.84 -23.94 23.59
N ALA A 43 -16.64 -23.38 23.38
CA ALA A 43 -15.91 -22.67 24.44
C ALA A 43 -16.66 -21.45 25.03
N LEU A 44 -17.56 -20.85 24.25
CA LEU A 44 -18.40 -19.72 24.66
C LEU A 44 -19.86 -20.11 24.90
N MET A 45 -20.20 -21.39 24.70
CA MET A 45 -21.57 -21.91 24.75
C MET A 45 -22.55 -21.07 23.90
N THR A 46 -22.09 -20.56 22.76
CA THR A 46 -22.87 -19.67 21.89
C THR A 46 -22.84 -20.09 20.44
N THR A 47 -23.79 -19.58 19.68
CA THR A 47 -23.84 -19.69 18.23
C THR A 47 -23.90 -18.29 17.65
N VAL A 48 -23.05 -18.00 16.69
CA VAL A 48 -22.96 -16.71 16.00
C VAL A 48 -23.22 -16.90 14.51
N GLU A 49 -23.68 -15.86 13.86
CA GLU A 49 -23.88 -15.85 12.41
C GLU A 49 -22.54 -15.63 11.70
N GLY A 50 -22.19 -16.50 10.77
CA GLY A 50 -21.09 -16.33 9.83
C GLY A 50 -21.59 -16.18 8.39
N THR A 51 -20.70 -15.87 7.49
CA THR A 51 -20.98 -15.78 6.06
C THR A 51 -19.92 -16.56 5.29
N VAL A 52 -20.33 -17.38 4.35
CA VAL A 52 -19.42 -18.07 3.43
C VAL A 52 -18.75 -17.01 2.54
N GLU A 53 -17.43 -16.86 2.64
CA GLU A 53 -16.67 -15.93 1.80
C GLU A 53 -16.27 -16.58 0.48
N ALA A 54 -15.80 -17.83 0.55
CA ALA A 54 -15.36 -18.58 -0.63
C ALA A 54 -15.66 -20.07 -0.47
N VAL A 55 -15.84 -20.74 -1.61
CA VAL A 55 -15.99 -22.20 -1.68
C VAL A 55 -14.92 -22.72 -2.62
N HIS A 56 -14.10 -23.65 -2.14
CA HIS A 56 -13.00 -24.24 -2.87
C HIS A 56 -13.31 -25.68 -3.23
N MET A 57 -13.36 -25.97 -4.53
CA MET A 57 -13.63 -27.32 -5.04
C MET A 57 -12.39 -28.23 -5.00
N VAL A 58 -11.39 -27.85 -4.21
CA VAL A 58 -10.22 -28.71 -3.94
C VAL A 58 -10.70 -29.89 -3.14
N SER A 59 -10.69 -31.06 -3.76
CA SER A 59 -11.20 -32.27 -3.11
C SER A 59 -10.20 -32.84 -2.12
N ARG A 60 -10.62 -32.95 -0.86
CA ARG A 60 -9.99 -33.81 0.14
C ARG A 60 -10.73 -35.15 0.15
N ILE A 61 -10.01 -36.26 0.19
CA ILE A 61 -10.59 -37.58 0.31
C ILE A 61 -10.37 -38.05 1.74
N THR A 62 -11.45 -38.48 2.41
CA THR A 62 -11.36 -39.07 3.76
C THR A 62 -10.78 -40.47 3.70
N PRO A 63 -10.29 -41.03 4.82
CA PRO A 63 -9.83 -42.43 4.88
C PRO A 63 -10.87 -43.42 4.38
N GLU A 64 -12.15 -43.12 4.54
CA GLU A 64 -13.28 -43.96 4.12
C GLU A 64 -13.66 -43.74 2.63
N GLY A 65 -12.90 -42.90 1.91
CA GLY A 65 -13.08 -42.66 0.47
C GLY A 65 -14.12 -41.59 0.12
N SER A 66 -14.68 -40.88 1.12
CA SER A 66 -15.62 -39.79 0.86
C SER A 66 -14.90 -38.57 0.35
N LYS A 67 -15.46 -37.93 -0.68
CA LYS A 67 -14.92 -36.67 -1.26
C LYS A 67 -15.51 -35.48 -0.54
N LEU A 68 -14.63 -34.52 -0.18
CA LEU A 68 -15.00 -33.28 0.50
C LEU A 68 -14.59 -32.07 -0.35
N PHE A 69 -15.25 -30.94 -0.15
CA PHE A 69 -14.82 -29.59 -0.58
C PHE A 69 -14.66 -28.69 0.64
N SER A 70 -13.91 -27.59 0.54
CA SER A 70 -13.79 -26.63 1.64
C SER A 70 -14.58 -25.36 1.39
N ALA A 71 -15.07 -24.77 2.48
CA ALA A 71 -15.65 -23.44 2.50
C ALA A 71 -14.92 -22.57 3.53
N GLU A 72 -14.57 -21.38 3.13
CA GLU A 72 -14.07 -20.31 4.01
C GLU A 72 -15.25 -19.50 4.53
N ILE A 73 -15.33 -19.38 5.84
CA ILE A 73 -16.41 -18.71 6.55
C ILE A 73 -15.82 -17.55 7.34
N VAL A 74 -16.40 -16.38 7.20
CA VAL A 74 -16.03 -15.17 7.94
C VAL A 74 -17.07 -14.92 9.02
N ILE A 75 -16.59 -14.66 10.23
CA ILE A 75 -17.37 -14.45 11.43
C ILE A 75 -17.00 -13.08 12.00
N PRO A 76 -17.93 -12.12 12.17
CA PRO A 76 -17.67 -10.89 12.88
C PRO A 76 -17.19 -11.18 14.31
N ASN A 77 -16.19 -10.46 14.79
CA ASN A 77 -15.70 -10.60 16.16
C ASN A 77 -15.91 -9.30 16.94
N GLU A 78 -16.75 -9.36 17.93
CA GLU A 78 -17.01 -8.28 18.87
C GLU A 78 -16.01 -8.25 20.05
N GLY A 79 -14.85 -8.91 19.86
CA GLY A 79 -13.78 -8.95 20.86
C GLY A 79 -13.76 -10.17 21.78
N VAL A 80 -14.66 -11.15 21.57
CA VAL A 80 -14.75 -12.37 22.39
C VAL A 80 -14.18 -13.62 21.70
N LEU A 81 -14.06 -13.59 20.38
CA LEU A 81 -13.50 -14.71 19.61
C LEU A 81 -11.98 -14.62 19.58
N ALA A 82 -11.33 -15.73 19.87
CA ALA A 82 -9.87 -15.83 19.82
C ALA A 82 -9.41 -16.90 18.82
N LYS A 83 -8.20 -16.73 18.33
CA LYS A 83 -7.52 -17.73 17.52
C LYS A 83 -7.49 -19.07 18.25
N ASP A 84 -7.55 -20.16 17.50
CA ASP A 84 -7.53 -21.55 17.96
C ASP A 84 -8.77 -22.02 18.75
N MET A 85 -9.79 -21.19 18.94
CA MET A 85 -11.08 -21.65 19.42
C MET A 85 -11.69 -22.63 18.41
N VAL A 86 -12.20 -23.73 18.89
CA VAL A 86 -12.88 -24.74 18.07
C VAL A 86 -14.27 -24.24 17.70
N ALA A 87 -14.64 -24.38 16.45
CA ALA A 87 -15.94 -23.96 15.94
C ALA A 87 -16.48 -24.96 14.91
N THR A 88 -17.81 -24.98 14.77
CA THR A 88 -18.52 -25.81 13.80
C THR A 88 -19.59 -24.95 13.11
N ALA A 89 -19.45 -24.79 11.80
CA ALA A 89 -20.41 -24.03 11.01
C ALA A 89 -21.41 -24.98 10.33
N THR A 90 -22.68 -24.74 10.58
CA THR A 90 -23.79 -25.46 9.93
C THR A 90 -24.55 -24.51 9.01
N THR A 91 -25.06 -25.05 7.91
CA THR A 91 -25.89 -24.31 6.98
C THR A 91 -27.12 -25.11 6.60
N ILE A 92 -28.09 -24.43 6.00
CA ILE A 92 -29.29 -25.09 5.47
C ILE A 92 -29.20 -25.08 3.95
N VAL A 93 -29.29 -26.27 3.36
CA VAL A 93 -29.27 -26.47 1.92
C VAL A 93 -30.52 -27.29 1.57
N ASN A 94 -31.38 -26.77 0.70
CA ASN A 94 -32.63 -27.43 0.26
C ASN A 94 -33.55 -27.88 1.41
N GLY A 95 -33.47 -27.22 2.58
CA GLY A 95 -34.23 -27.56 3.77
C GLY A 95 -33.53 -28.51 4.74
N ASP A 96 -32.42 -29.10 4.36
CA ASP A 96 -31.62 -29.99 5.20
C ASP A 96 -30.49 -29.23 5.90
N THR A 97 -30.22 -29.56 7.16
CA THR A 97 -29.08 -29.03 7.89
C THR A 97 -27.81 -29.78 7.49
N VAL A 98 -26.88 -29.05 6.90
CA VAL A 98 -25.59 -29.57 6.46
C VAL A 98 -24.52 -29.31 7.53
N TYR A 99 -23.88 -30.37 7.98
CA TYR A 99 -22.79 -30.32 8.94
C TYR A 99 -21.44 -30.47 8.25
N PRO A 100 -20.38 -29.83 8.77
CA PRO A 100 -19.03 -30.08 8.30
C PRO A 100 -18.58 -31.51 8.71
N TYR A 101 -17.58 -31.99 7.99
CA TYR A 101 -16.98 -33.30 8.29
C TYR A 101 -16.32 -33.37 9.67
N GLU A 102 -15.67 -32.24 10.04
CA GLU A 102 -15.01 -32.10 11.34
C GLU A 102 -15.07 -30.64 11.82
N ALA A 103 -14.97 -30.45 13.14
CA ALA A 103 -14.80 -29.12 13.71
C ALA A 103 -13.42 -28.55 13.31
N ALA A 104 -13.32 -27.24 13.19
CA ALA A 104 -12.07 -26.55 12.85
C ALA A 104 -11.77 -25.44 13.84
N LYS A 105 -10.56 -24.91 13.77
CA LYS A 105 -10.11 -23.81 14.64
C LYS A 105 -10.25 -22.48 13.95
N LEU A 106 -10.73 -21.48 14.69
CA LEU A 106 -10.75 -20.09 14.27
C LEU A 106 -9.32 -19.58 14.01
N GLN A 107 -9.19 -18.82 12.96
CA GLN A 107 -7.96 -18.10 12.59
C GLN A 107 -8.25 -16.62 12.51
N TYR A 108 -7.24 -15.76 12.69
CA TYR A 108 -7.38 -14.34 12.37
C TYR A 108 -7.72 -14.16 10.89
N TYR A 109 -8.53 -13.17 10.60
CA TYR A 109 -8.97 -12.91 9.21
C TYR A 109 -7.77 -12.59 8.29
N ARG A 110 -6.87 -11.75 8.77
CA ARG A 110 -5.61 -11.44 8.11
C ARG A 110 -4.48 -11.36 9.12
N VAL A 111 -3.31 -11.78 8.68
CA VAL A 111 -2.07 -11.66 9.46
C VAL A 111 -1.01 -11.09 8.52
N GLY A 112 -0.27 -10.12 8.98
CA GLY A 112 0.82 -9.49 8.24
C GLY A 112 2.05 -9.31 9.11
N ASP A 113 3.23 -9.47 8.51
CA ASP A 113 4.49 -9.18 9.18
C ASP A 113 4.86 -7.72 9.01
N LEU A 114 5.15 -7.04 10.10
CA LEU A 114 5.76 -5.72 10.09
C LEU A 114 7.27 -5.89 10.09
N ASN A 115 7.90 -5.57 8.97
CA ASN A 115 9.34 -5.67 8.82
C ASN A 115 9.97 -4.27 8.80
N SER A 116 11.21 -4.17 9.33
CA SER A 116 11.97 -2.94 9.23
C SER A 116 12.32 -2.62 7.78
N THR A 117 12.10 -1.39 7.36
CA THR A 117 12.47 -0.89 6.03
C THR A 117 13.87 -0.31 5.98
N VAL A 118 14.48 -0.08 7.14
CA VAL A 118 15.84 0.47 7.30
C VAL A 118 16.64 -0.34 8.30
N SER A 119 17.96 -0.22 8.21
CA SER A 119 18.89 -0.69 9.24
C SER A 119 19.20 0.44 10.22
N GLY A 120 19.44 0.15 11.47
CA GLY A 120 19.75 1.16 12.48
C GLY A 120 19.55 0.67 13.90
N THR A 121 19.61 1.60 14.84
CA THR A 121 19.40 1.34 16.27
C THR A 121 17.97 1.70 16.66
N VAL A 122 17.29 0.83 17.38
CA VAL A 122 15.95 1.12 17.92
C VAL A 122 16.08 2.15 19.04
N ILE A 123 15.50 3.34 18.83
CA ILE A 123 15.47 4.42 19.84
C ILE A 123 14.33 4.18 20.84
N SER A 124 13.18 3.79 20.34
CA SER A 124 12.01 3.52 21.18
C SER A 124 11.10 2.49 20.54
N SER A 125 10.46 1.68 21.36
CA SER A 125 9.44 0.72 20.97
C SER A 125 8.27 0.80 21.92
N ASN A 126 7.06 0.93 21.39
CA ASN A 126 5.80 0.87 22.13
C ASN A 126 5.10 -0.48 21.94
N LEU A 127 5.82 -1.48 21.41
CA LEU A 127 5.27 -2.81 21.17
C LEU A 127 5.15 -3.60 22.47
N VAL A 128 3.94 -4.10 22.69
CA VAL A 128 3.61 -5.07 23.73
C VAL A 128 2.73 -6.12 23.08
N ASP A 129 2.85 -7.36 23.52
CA ASP A 129 1.99 -8.44 23.02
C ASP A 129 0.51 -8.10 23.21
N TYR A 130 -0.28 -8.34 22.18
CA TYR A 130 -1.72 -8.07 22.13
C TYR A 130 -2.09 -6.57 22.18
N LEU A 131 -1.15 -5.68 21.88
CA LEU A 131 -1.44 -4.25 21.77
C LEU A 131 -2.42 -3.97 20.63
N ALA A 132 -3.54 -3.36 20.93
CA ALA A 132 -4.43 -2.83 19.91
C ALA A 132 -3.79 -1.60 19.24
N VAL A 133 -3.72 -1.62 17.91
CA VAL A 133 -3.05 -0.60 17.11
C VAL A 133 -4.00 0.01 16.08
N THR A 134 -3.76 1.28 15.74
CA THR A 134 -4.53 1.99 14.73
C THR A 134 -3.67 2.32 13.51
N PRO A 135 -4.26 2.47 12.32
CA PRO A 135 -3.52 2.89 11.13
C PRO A 135 -2.77 4.22 11.36
N GLY A 136 -1.47 4.24 11.02
CA GLY A 136 -0.62 5.42 11.19
C GLY A 136 0.02 5.55 12.59
N GLN A 137 -0.29 4.69 13.53
CA GLN A 137 0.35 4.69 14.85
C GLN A 137 1.83 4.32 14.75
N VAL A 138 2.70 5.12 15.40
CA VAL A 138 4.13 4.84 15.49
C VAL A 138 4.37 3.73 16.51
N LEU A 139 4.85 2.59 16.07
CA LEU A 139 5.11 1.41 16.90
C LEU A 139 6.57 1.32 17.32
N VAL A 140 7.49 1.64 16.40
CA VAL A 140 8.93 1.59 16.62
C VAL A 140 9.55 2.81 15.98
N ARG A 141 10.52 3.40 16.64
CA ARG A 141 11.38 4.44 16.09
C ARG A 141 12.80 3.92 15.98
N ILE A 142 13.36 4.03 14.79
CA ILE A 142 14.69 3.54 14.46
C ILE A 142 15.53 4.75 14.08
N ASP A 143 16.74 4.83 14.63
CA ASP A 143 17.78 5.75 14.17
C ASP A 143 18.51 5.09 13.01
N GLY A 144 18.26 5.60 11.82
CA GLY A 144 18.89 5.11 10.58
C GLY A 144 20.01 6.05 10.16
N GLU A 145 21.23 5.80 10.57
CA GLU A 145 22.41 6.63 10.24
C GLU A 145 22.56 6.85 8.72
N ASP A 146 22.23 5.85 7.91
CA ASP A 146 22.31 5.95 6.45
C ASP A 146 21.21 6.85 5.86
N SER A 147 20.06 6.96 6.52
CA SER A 147 18.90 7.69 5.98
C SER A 147 19.13 9.20 5.92
N GLU A 148 19.84 9.79 6.87
CA GLU A 148 20.20 11.22 6.84
C GLU A 148 21.15 11.53 5.68
N THR A 149 22.15 10.65 5.46
CA THR A 149 23.10 10.78 4.36
C THR A 149 22.42 10.62 3.00
N GLU A 150 21.48 9.67 2.88
CA GLU A 150 20.69 9.47 1.66
C GLU A 150 19.79 10.68 1.36
N ILE A 151 19.12 11.23 2.37
CA ILE A 151 18.29 12.44 2.23
C ILE A 151 19.16 13.63 1.80
N PHE A 152 20.28 13.85 2.46
CA PHE A 152 21.22 14.94 2.12
C PHE A 152 21.73 14.82 0.68
N THR A 153 22.15 13.62 0.27
CA THR A 153 22.60 13.34 -1.10
C THR A 153 21.49 13.57 -2.13
N ALA A 154 20.28 13.11 -1.83
CA ALA A 154 19.12 13.31 -2.70
C ALA A 154 18.75 14.81 -2.84
N GLN A 155 18.86 15.58 -1.77
CA GLN A 155 18.64 17.02 -1.76
C GLN A 155 19.67 17.75 -2.63
N GLN A 156 20.97 17.38 -2.51
CA GLN A 156 22.02 17.93 -3.36
C GLN A 156 21.78 17.63 -4.84
N ASN A 157 21.43 16.39 -5.17
CA ASN A 157 21.12 16.01 -6.55
C ASN A 157 19.91 16.77 -7.11
N LEU A 158 18.90 17.01 -6.30
CA LEU A 158 17.73 17.81 -6.68
C LEU A 158 18.12 19.25 -6.96
N GLU A 159 18.93 19.88 -6.10
CA GLU A 159 19.40 21.24 -6.28
C GLU A 159 20.25 21.38 -7.56
N GLU A 160 21.11 20.41 -7.82
CA GLU A 160 21.93 20.41 -9.06
C GLU A 160 21.04 20.26 -10.31
N ALA A 161 20.03 19.39 -10.27
CA ALA A 161 19.08 19.20 -11.36
C ALA A 161 18.27 20.47 -11.62
N GLN A 162 17.85 21.19 -10.56
CA GLN A 162 17.15 22.46 -10.67
C GLN A 162 18.02 23.53 -11.32
N LYS A 163 19.29 23.66 -10.92
CA LYS A 163 20.25 24.60 -11.54
C LYS A 163 20.47 24.29 -13.02
N LYS A 164 20.56 23.02 -13.39
CA LYS A 164 20.66 22.59 -14.80
C LYS A 164 19.41 22.95 -15.60
N LEU A 165 18.23 22.76 -15.00
CA LEU A 165 16.96 23.12 -15.61
C LEU A 165 16.88 24.65 -15.85
N GLU A 166 17.20 25.44 -14.83
CA GLU A 166 17.22 26.91 -14.94
C GLU A 166 18.20 27.41 -16.03
N ALA A 167 19.39 26.79 -16.08
CA ALA A 167 20.37 27.13 -17.13
C ALA A 167 19.86 26.78 -18.54
N ALA A 168 19.22 25.61 -18.68
CA ALA A 168 18.63 25.23 -19.97
C ALA A 168 17.46 26.12 -20.36
N GLN A 169 16.62 26.51 -19.41
CA GLN A 169 15.53 27.45 -19.63
C GLN A 169 16.05 28.79 -20.07
N LYS A 170 17.07 29.34 -19.37
CA LYS A 170 17.71 30.60 -19.74
C LYS A 170 18.34 30.55 -21.13
N ASN A 171 18.96 29.41 -21.49
CA ASN A 171 19.50 29.25 -22.85
C ASN A 171 18.38 29.22 -23.90
N LEU A 172 17.24 28.62 -23.60
CA LEU A 172 16.07 28.64 -24.49
C LEU A 172 15.50 30.07 -24.61
N ASP A 173 15.38 30.79 -23.50
CA ASP A 173 14.90 32.17 -23.48
C ASP A 173 15.84 33.10 -24.30
N ASN A 174 17.15 32.85 -24.21
CA ASN A 174 18.14 33.59 -24.99
C ASN A 174 18.03 33.37 -26.52
N CYS A 175 17.36 32.28 -26.95
CA CYS A 175 17.06 32.10 -28.38
C CYS A 175 16.00 33.06 -28.88
N ASN A 176 15.24 33.70 -27.99
CA ASN A 176 14.24 34.72 -28.29
C ASN A 176 14.75 36.10 -27.87
N ALA A 177 15.44 36.77 -28.73
CA ALA A 177 15.95 38.13 -28.44
C ALA A 177 14.79 39.13 -28.25
N VAL A 178 14.67 39.69 -27.05
CA VAL A 178 13.65 40.67 -26.68
C VAL A 178 14.31 42.03 -26.49
N ALA A 179 13.58 43.12 -26.84
CA ALA A 179 14.09 44.47 -26.64
C ALA A 179 14.24 44.74 -25.12
N PRO A 180 15.44 45.15 -24.63
CA PRO A 180 15.68 45.41 -23.21
C PRO A 180 15.08 46.74 -22.73
N ILE A 181 14.76 47.64 -23.64
CA ILE A 181 14.16 48.94 -23.38
C ILE A 181 13.11 49.29 -24.45
N SER A 182 12.21 50.19 -24.13
CA SER A 182 11.33 50.82 -25.13
C SER A 182 12.11 51.83 -25.94
N GLY A 183 11.95 51.84 -27.27
CA GLY A 183 12.67 52.76 -28.12
C GLY A 183 12.57 52.42 -29.60
N GLN A 184 13.40 53.06 -30.41
CA GLN A 184 13.49 52.79 -31.84
C GLN A 184 14.73 51.99 -32.19
N VAL A 185 14.57 51.04 -33.13
CA VAL A 185 15.69 50.30 -33.69
C VAL A 185 16.49 51.18 -34.58
N ILE A 186 17.75 51.52 -34.24
CA ILE A 186 18.66 52.35 -34.98
C ILE A 186 19.74 51.62 -35.77
N GLY A 187 19.89 50.32 -35.52
CA GLY A 187 20.81 49.45 -36.23
C GLY A 187 20.35 48.00 -36.21
N LEU A 188 20.26 47.39 -37.38
CA LEU A 188 19.97 45.96 -37.54
C LEU A 188 21.19 45.29 -38.13
N SER A 189 21.74 44.29 -37.39
CA SER A 189 22.99 43.62 -37.76
C SER A 189 22.79 42.17 -38.18
N VAL A 190 21.54 41.74 -38.37
CA VAL A 190 21.21 40.32 -38.64
C VAL A 190 20.21 40.17 -39.79
N THR A 191 20.34 39.09 -40.53
CA THR A 191 19.42 38.72 -41.61
C THR A 191 18.90 37.29 -41.41
N PRO A 192 17.68 36.98 -41.85
CA PRO A 192 17.15 35.62 -41.76
C PRO A 192 18.07 34.60 -42.45
N GLY A 193 18.35 33.49 -41.77
CA GLY A 193 19.26 32.43 -42.26
C GLY A 193 20.74 32.62 -41.93
N GLN A 194 21.12 33.72 -41.26
CA GLN A 194 22.50 33.96 -40.84
C GLN A 194 22.85 33.16 -39.62
N GLU A 195 24.01 32.50 -39.62
CA GLU A 195 24.58 31.87 -38.41
C GLU A 195 25.18 32.95 -37.52
N LEU A 196 24.83 32.87 -36.24
CA LEU A 196 25.26 33.82 -35.21
C LEU A 196 26.24 33.20 -34.24
N GLN A 197 27.23 33.94 -33.84
CA GLN A 197 28.12 33.56 -32.75
C GLN A 197 27.57 34.07 -31.41
N ALA A 198 27.91 33.40 -30.32
CA ALA A 198 27.53 33.87 -28.99
C ALA A 198 28.05 35.30 -28.76
N ASN A 199 27.23 36.14 -28.13
CA ASN A 199 27.49 37.56 -27.85
C ASN A 199 27.56 38.49 -29.11
N SER A 200 27.08 38.04 -30.27
CA SER A 200 26.91 38.94 -31.43
C SER A 200 25.85 39.99 -31.18
N THR A 201 26.12 41.23 -31.56
CA THR A 201 25.12 42.30 -31.52
C THR A 201 24.06 42.05 -32.60
N LEU A 202 22.83 41.89 -32.21
CA LEU A 202 21.71 41.59 -33.11
C LEU A 202 21.06 42.89 -33.60
N VAL A 203 20.79 43.77 -32.65
CA VAL A 203 20.05 45.01 -32.89
C VAL A 203 20.49 46.06 -31.87
N THR A 204 20.49 47.33 -32.28
CA THR A 204 20.70 48.47 -31.39
C THR A 204 19.37 49.22 -31.23
N VAL A 205 18.93 49.36 -29.97
CA VAL A 205 17.70 50.09 -29.63
C VAL A 205 18.07 51.38 -28.91
N SER A 206 17.53 52.49 -29.33
CA SER A 206 17.71 53.82 -28.67
C SER A 206 16.41 54.25 -28.02
N ASP A 207 16.49 54.72 -26.79
CA ASP A 207 15.41 55.44 -26.13
C ASP A 207 15.40 56.87 -26.66
N THR A 208 14.32 57.25 -27.35
CA THR A 208 14.13 58.60 -27.94
C THR A 208 13.23 59.45 -27.05
N SER A 209 12.88 59.02 -25.85
CA SER A 209 12.01 59.78 -24.93
C SER A 209 12.72 60.92 -24.25
N THR A 210 14.06 60.89 -24.17
CA THR A 210 14.88 61.97 -23.59
C THR A 210 16.07 62.26 -24.51
N VAL A 211 16.19 63.50 -24.95
CA VAL A 211 17.36 64.02 -25.69
C VAL A 211 18.21 64.85 -24.72
N THR A 212 19.44 64.43 -24.48
CA THR A 212 20.43 65.25 -23.77
C THR A 212 21.15 66.13 -24.79
N VAL A 213 21.10 67.43 -24.56
CA VAL A 213 21.83 68.48 -25.37
C VAL A 213 23.17 68.74 -24.69
#